data_fd7c7fdcdf67ae697337003041a752bf
#
_entry.id   fd7c7fdcdf67ae697337003041a752bf
#
_cell.length_a   1.000
_cell.length_b   1.000
_cell.length_c   1.000
_cell.angle_alpha   90.00
_cell.angle_beta   90.00
_cell.angle_gamma   90.00
#
_symmetry.space_group_name_H-M   'P 1'
#
loop_
_entity.id
_entity.type
_entity.pdbx_description
1 polymer ?
#
loop_
_entity_poly.entity_id
_entity_poly.type
_entity_poly.pdbx_seq_one_letter_code
_entity_poly.pdbx_strand_id
1 'polypeptide(L)'
;MEPIKIIQGPQTKKNLPNFLSPANCRPAHEYHRSLDVYQPTPLVPLPALARRLGVKAVYIKDESYRFGLNAFKGLGCTYAIHQSLAQHPEKTPVFVTATDGNHGRAVAWAAARLGGKAKIFMPKGSQPCRVEAIHAIENAEATVLDMNYDQAVLYAFDYANRHGYTAIQDTGFEGYEQVPNWITQGYTTMTKEALAQMQQYGTQRPSHVFVQAGVGSFAGGVTGYLAHVYGEKLPHITIVEASPAACLYRSIECGDGAPHSITGDPETIMAGLNCGTPNLFTWP
;
A
#
# COMPACT_ATOMS: atom_id res chain seq x y z
N MET A 1 -26.37 -3.92 10.93
CA MET A 1 -25.11 -4.26 10.25
C MET A 1 -25.46 -4.96 8.95
N GLU A 2 -24.99 -4.47 7.83
CA GLU A 2 -25.12 -5.22 6.59
C GLU A 2 -24.36 -6.54 6.69
N PRO A 3 -24.84 -7.63 6.05
CA PRO A 3 -24.14 -8.90 6.06
C PRO A 3 -22.80 -8.78 5.32
N ILE A 4 -21.79 -9.49 5.81
CA ILE A 4 -20.50 -9.62 5.10
C ILE A 4 -20.76 -10.37 3.80
N LYS A 5 -20.37 -9.76 2.67
CA LYS A 5 -20.40 -10.40 1.36
C LYS A 5 -19.06 -11.07 1.10
N ILE A 6 -19.09 -12.29 0.59
CA ILE A 6 -17.88 -13.07 0.25
C ILE A 6 -18.00 -13.52 -1.20
N ILE A 7 -16.93 -13.33 -1.96
CA ILE A 7 -16.78 -13.87 -3.31
C ILE A 7 -15.46 -14.62 -3.40
N GLN A 8 -15.45 -15.73 -4.14
CA GLN A 8 -14.23 -16.46 -4.39
C GLN A 8 -13.64 -15.99 -5.73
N GLY A 9 -12.45 -15.45 -5.69
CA GLY A 9 -11.69 -15.08 -6.88
C GLY A 9 -11.26 -16.31 -7.67
N PRO A 10 -10.94 -16.14 -8.96
CA PRO A 10 -10.44 -17.21 -9.80
C PRO A 10 -9.14 -17.77 -9.22
N GLN A 11 -9.05 -19.09 -9.13
CA GLN A 11 -7.82 -19.76 -8.73
C GLN A 11 -6.90 -19.92 -9.95
N THR A 12 -6.34 -18.82 -10.41
CA THR A 12 -5.42 -18.86 -11.55
C THR A 12 -3.98 -18.80 -11.05
N LYS A 13 -3.19 -19.80 -11.42
CA LYS A 13 -1.74 -19.83 -11.23
C LYS A 13 -0.98 -19.11 -12.37
N LYS A 14 -1.67 -18.30 -13.18
CA LYS A 14 -1.11 -17.73 -14.40
C LYS A 14 -0.39 -16.41 -14.09
N ASN A 15 0.89 -16.37 -14.46
CA ASN A 15 1.71 -15.15 -14.58
C ASN A 15 1.85 -14.34 -13.30
N LEU A 16 2.46 -14.94 -12.25
CA LEU A 16 2.87 -14.16 -11.09
C LEU A 16 3.75 -12.98 -11.53
N PRO A 17 3.44 -11.75 -11.09
CA PRO A 17 4.23 -10.57 -11.44
C PRO A 17 5.67 -10.73 -10.98
N ASN A 18 6.62 -10.83 -11.92
CA ASN A 18 8.03 -11.11 -11.62
C ASN A 18 8.67 -10.03 -10.72
N PHE A 19 8.17 -8.79 -10.79
CA PHE A 19 8.68 -7.72 -9.94
C PHE A 19 8.44 -7.97 -8.43
N LEU A 20 7.52 -8.89 -8.06
CA LEU A 20 7.25 -9.32 -6.68
C LEU A 20 8.02 -10.56 -6.26
N SER A 21 8.89 -11.10 -7.09
CA SER A 21 9.75 -12.22 -6.69
C SER A 21 10.69 -11.80 -5.54
N PRO A 22 11.08 -12.74 -4.65
CA PRO A 22 12.03 -12.44 -3.57
C PRO A 22 13.35 -11.82 -4.05
N ALA A 23 13.81 -12.18 -5.24
CA ALA A 23 15.00 -11.59 -5.85
C ALA A 23 14.80 -10.11 -6.20
N ASN A 24 13.68 -9.77 -6.82
CA ASN A 24 13.36 -8.41 -7.24
C ASN A 24 12.91 -7.51 -6.09
N CYS A 25 12.40 -8.07 -4.98
CA CYS A 25 12.08 -7.33 -3.76
C CYS A 25 13.29 -7.15 -2.82
N ARG A 26 14.38 -7.89 -3.02
CA ARG A 26 15.58 -7.81 -2.18
C ARG A 26 16.15 -6.41 -2.06
N PRO A 27 16.29 -5.62 -3.14
CA PRO A 27 16.82 -4.26 -3.05
C PRO A 27 16.00 -3.36 -2.10
N ALA A 28 14.66 -3.48 -2.12
CA ALA A 28 13.80 -2.74 -1.19
C ALA A 28 14.04 -3.14 0.27
N HIS A 29 14.19 -4.45 0.54
CA HIS A 29 14.49 -4.95 1.88
C HIS A 29 15.86 -4.51 2.39
N GLU A 30 16.87 -4.45 1.53
CA GLU A 30 18.22 -4.01 1.86
C GLU A 30 18.25 -2.50 2.11
N TYR A 31 17.57 -1.74 1.25
CA TYR A 31 17.40 -0.30 1.43
C TYR A 31 16.74 0.02 2.77
N HIS A 32 15.62 -0.59 3.11
CA HIS A 32 14.97 -0.33 4.40
C HIS A 32 15.88 -0.62 5.58
N ARG A 33 16.62 -1.73 5.54
CA ARG A 33 17.56 -2.09 6.60
C ARG A 33 18.74 -1.13 6.75
N SER A 34 19.06 -0.39 5.70
CA SER A 34 20.12 0.65 5.76
C SER A 34 19.65 1.97 6.40
N LEU A 35 18.33 2.16 6.57
CA LEU A 35 17.81 3.35 7.23
C LEU A 35 18.08 3.31 8.73
N ASP A 36 18.57 4.40 9.30
CA ASP A 36 18.84 4.56 10.73
C ASP A 36 17.61 4.38 11.63
N VAL A 37 16.43 4.67 11.07
CA VAL A 37 15.11 4.54 11.74
C VAL A 37 14.47 3.17 11.57
N TYR A 38 15.12 2.26 10.80
CA TYR A 38 14.51 0.98 10.53
C TYR A 38 14.57 0.05 11.73
N GLN A 39 13.40 -0.46 12.08
CA GLN A 39 13.23 -1.59 12.98
C GLN A 39 12.10 -2.48 12.47
N PRO A 40 12.20 -3.81 12.55
CA PRO A 40 11.07 -4.68 12.29
C PRO A 40 9.93 -4.34 13.26
N THR A 41 8.75 -4.10 12.74
CA THR A 41 7.57 -3.89 13.57
C THR A 41 7.14 -5.19 14.25
N PRO A 42 6.40 -5.16 15.37
CA PRO A 42 6.01 -6.37 16.07
C PRO A 42 5.10 -7.29 15.25
N LEU A 43 5.31 -8.59 15.36
CA LEU A 43 4.30 -9.61 15.04
C LEU A 43 3.67 -10.06 16.35
N VAL A 44 2.47 -9.60 16.64
CA VAL A 44 1.79 -9.79 17.93
C VAL A 44 0.99 -11.08 17.93
N PRO A 45 1.29 -12.07 18.79
CA PRO A 45 0.47 -13.25 18.96
C PRO A 45 -0.81 -12.92 19.74
N LEU A 46 -1.94 -13.46 19.31
CA LEU A 46 -3.26 -13.29 19.93
C LEU A 46 -3.81 -14.63 20.48
N PRO A 47 -3.27 -15.15 21.58
CA PRO A 47 -3.63 -16.48 22.06
C PRO A 47 -5.09 -16.59 22.52
N ALA A 48 -5.67 -15.52 23.07
CA ALA A 48 -7.08 -15.52 23.47
C ALA A 48 -8.01 -15.62 22.26
N LEU A 49 -7.70 -14.91 21.16
CA LEU A 49 -8.45 -14.99 19.92
C LEU A 49 -8.29 -16.36 19.25
N ALA A 50 -7.08 -16.90 19.24
CA ALA A 50 -6.82 -18.23 18.68
C ALA A 50 -7.65 -19.31 19.39
N ARG A 51 -7.70 -19.29 20.73
CA ARG A 51 -8.57 -20.20 21.51
C ARG A 51 -10.05 -20.03 21.18
N ARG A 52 -10.53 -18.79 21.10
CA ARG A 52 -11.93 -18.50 20.75
C ARG A 52 -12.33 -19.01 19.37
N LEU A 53 -11.41 -18.93 18.41
CA LEU A 53 -11.63 -19.38 17.03
C LEU A 53 -11.34 -20.88 16.82
N GLY A 54 -10.79 -21.59 17.82
CA GLY A 54 -10.43 -22.99 17.68
C GLY A 54 -9.26 -23.24 16.71
N VAL A 55 -8.36 -22.25 16.53
CA VAL A 55 -7.19 -22.35 15.65
C VAL A 55 -5.90 -22.40 16.46
N LYS A 56 -4.80 -22.91 15.85
CA LYS A 56 -3.52 -23.08 16.52
C LYS A 56 -2.90 -21.74 16.97
N ALA A 57 -2.93 -20.74 16.12
CA ALA A 57 -2.38 -19.42 16.40
C ALA A 57 -3.04 -18.35 15.52
N VAL A 58 -3.08 -17.13 16.05
CA VAL A 58 -3.43 -15.91 15.30
C VAL A 58 -2.34 -14.87 15.60
N TYR A 59 -1.84 -14.24 14.55
CA TYR A 59 -0.84 -13.18 14.64
C TYR A 59 -1.32 -11.91 13.94
N ILE A 60 -0.95 -10.75 14.48
CA ILE A 60 -1.12 -9.46 13.81
C ILE A 60 0.24 -8.84 13.60
N LYS A 61 0.57 -8.47 12.35
CA LYS A 61 1.70 -7.62 12.02
C LYS A 61 1.30 -6.17 12.30
N ASP A 62 1.85 -5.59 13.36
CA ASP A 62 1.46 -4.28 13.86
C ASP A 62 2.32 -3.17 13.24
N GLU A 63 1.83 -2.59 12.15
CA GLU A 63 2.50 -1.51 11.44
C GLU A 63 2.27 -0.10 12.05
N SER A 64 1.60 0.01 13.20
CA SER A 64 1.47 1.28 13.91
C SER A 64 2.82 1.81 14.43
N TYR A 65 3.81 0.95 14.53
CA TYR A 65 5.18 1.31 14.94
C TYR A 65 6.09 1.73 13.77
N ARG A 66 5.63 1.62 12.52
CA ARG A 66 6.49 1.86 11.36
C ARG A 66 6.92 3.33 11.27
N PHE A 67 8.22 3.60 11.43
CA PHE A 67 8.86 4.90 11.25
C PHE A 67 8.22 6.07 12.02
N GLY A 68 7.43 5.81 13.07
CA GLY A 68 6.64 6.84 13.76
C GLY A 68 5.46 7.40 12.96
N LEU A 69 5.14 6.78 11.82
CA LEU A 69 4.06 7.22 10.94
C LEU A 69 2.71 6.56 11.25
N ASN A 70 2.67 5.61 12.17
CA ASN A 70 1.48 4.83 12.53
C ASN A 70 0.82 4.12 11.34
N ALA A 71 1.59 3.82 10.29
CA ALA A 71 1.11 3.17 9.07
C ALA A 71 2.26 2.61 8.25
N PHE A 72 2.01 1.54 7.49
CA PHE A 72 3.01 0.85 6.66
C PHE A 72 3.45 1.64 5.40
N LYS A 73 2.72 2.70 5.03
CA LYS A 73 2.92 3.45 3.77
C LYS A 73 4.35 3.99 3.60
N GLY A 74 5.05 4.26 4.72
CA GLY A 74 6.45 4.69 4.70
C GLY A 74 7.39 3.72 3.98
N LEU A 75 7.15 2.41 4.04
CA LEU A 75 7.96 1.42 3.34
C LEU A 75 7.94 1.63 1.82
N GLY A 76 6.76 1.72 1.23
CA GLY A 76 6.63 1.94 -0.21
C GLY A 76 7.16 3.30 -0.65
N CYS A 77 6.78 4.36 0.07
CA CYS A 77 7.13 5.73 -0.31
C CYS A 77 8.63 6.00 -0.25
N THR A 78 9.33 5.55 0.80
CA THR A 78 10.78 5.76 0.90
C THR A 78 11.54 5.03 -0.20
N TYR A 79 11.17 3.79 -0.51
CA TYR A 79 11.84 3.04 -1.56
C TYR A 79 11.57 3.63 -2.94
N ALA A 80 10.34 4.01 -3.24
CA ALA A 80 10.00 4.63 -4.53
C ALA A 80 10.71 5.98 -4.72
N ILE A 81 10.77 6.84 -3.69
CA ILE A 81 11.49 8.10 -3.73
C ILE A 81 13.00 7.86 -3.90
N HIS A 82 13.58 6.92 -3.15
CA HIS A 82 14.99 6.55 -3.30
C HIS A 82 15.33 6.12 -4.73
N GLN A 83 14.50 5.27 -5.34
CA GLN A 83 14.67 4.83 -6.72
C GLN A 83 14.53 5.98 -7.74
N SER A 84 13.54 6.86 -7.50
CA SER A 84 13.35 8.04 -8.36
C SER A 84 14.54 8.98 -8.32
N LEU A 85 15.15 9.20 -7.16
CA LEU A 85 16.36 10.01 -6.99
C LEU A 85 17.57 9.38 -7.67
N ALA A 86 17.70 8.05 -7.62
CA ALA A 86 18.79 7.35 -8.29
C ALA A 86 18.73 7.50 -9.83
N GLN A 87 17.52 7.68 -10.38
CA GLN A 87 17.33 7.93 -11.81
C GLN A 87 17.56 9.41 -12.21
N HIS A 88 17.33 10.35 -11.28
CA HIS A 88 17.38 11.79 -11.53
C HIS A 88 18.15 12.56 -10.44
N PRO A 89 19.47 12.38 -10.33
CA PRO A 89 20.27 12.88 -9.20
C PRO A 89 20.49 14.41 -9.16
N GLU A 90 19.98 15.16 -10.15
CA GLU A 90 20.53 16.51 -10.46
C GLU A 90 19.92 17.69 -9.70
N LYS A 91 18.82 17.57 -8.97
CA LYS A 91 18.12 18.72 -8.36
C LYS A 91 17.45 18.40 -7.03
N THR A 92 17.20 19.42 -6.22
CA THR A 92 16.27 19.29 -5.10
C THR A 92 14.91 18.85 -5.64
N PRO A 93 14.54 17.59 -5.49
CA PRO A 93 13.36 17.05 -6.15
C PRO A 93 12.10 17.50 -5.42
N VAL A 94 11.02 17.67 -6.18
CA VAL A 94 9.69 17.89 -5.65
C VAL A 94 8.84 16.67 -5.96
N PHE A 95 8.29 16.05 -4.93
CA PHE A 95 7.42 14.88 -5.02
C PHE A 95 5.96 15.29 -4.86
N VAL A 96 5.10 14.76 -5.71
CA VAL A 96 3.68 15.13 -5.74
C VAL A 96 2.83 13.88 -5.56
N THR A 97 1.79 13.96 -4.75
CA THR A 97 0.79 12.89 -4.63
C THR A 97 -0.59 13.43 -4.25
N ALA A 98 -1.62 12.65 -4.52
CA ALA A 98 -2.93 12.82 -3.91
C ALA A 98 -3.19 11.76 -2.85
N THR A 99 -3.89 12.13 -1.77
CA THR A 99 -4.07 11.24 -0.61
C THR A 99 -5.25 11.66 0.26
N ASP A 100 -5.83 10.69 0.96
CA ASP A 100 -6.72 10.93 2.09
C ASP A 100 -5.97 10.97 3.46
N GLY A 101 -4.64 10.86 3.46
CA GLY A 101 -3.83 11.04 4.68
C GLY A 101 -2.53 10.24 4.75
N ASN A 102 -2.58 8.94 5.04
CA ASN A 102 -1.38 8.15 5.35
C ASN A 102 -0.34 8.08 4.23
N HIS A 103 -0.78 8.01 2.98
CA HIS A 103 0.14 7.98 1.85
C HIS A 103 0.87 9.31 1.68
N GLY A 104 0.13 10.44 1.71
CA GLY A 104 0.74 11.76 1.61
C GLY A 104 1.68 12.07 2.77
N ARG A 105 1.31 11.70 4.00
CA ARG A 105 2.19 11.82 5.16
C ARG A 105 3.48 11.02 4.98
N ALA A 106 3.37 9.81 4.41
CA ALA A 106 4.53 8.98 4.13
C ALA A 106 5.41 9.54 3.00
N VAL A 107 4.81 10.12 1.93
CA VAL A 107 5.56 10.80 0.86
C VAL A 107 6.27 12.03 1.41
N ALA A 108 5.57 12.88 2.20
CA ALA A 108 6.16 14.05 2.82
C ALA A 108 7.35 13.70 3.72
N TRP A 109 7.17 12.71 4.59
CA TRP A 109 8.23 12.23 5.49
C TRP A 109 9.44 11.66 4.72
N ALA A 110 9.19 10.85 3.71
CA ALA A 110 10.26 10.27 2.89
C ALA A 110 10.99 11.36 2.07
N ALA A 111 10.27 12.33 1.51
CA ALA A 111 10.85 13.45 0.79
C ALA A 111 11.78 14.26 1.69
N ALA A 112 11.33 14.66 2.87
CA ALA A 112 12.12 15.42 3.83
C ALA A 112 13.42 14.70 4.22
N ARG A 113 13.34 13.39 4.51
CA ARG A 113 14.52 12.57 4.83
C ARG A 113 15.55 12.46 3.70
N LEU A 114 15.09 12.48 2.47
CA LEU A 114 15.92 12.33 1.27
C LEU A 114 16.27 13.67 0.60
N GLY A 115 16.07 14.79 1.31
CA GLY A 115 16.46 16.13 0.86
C GLY A 115 15.54 16.75 -0.20
N GLY A 116 14.33 16.24 -0.35
CA GLY A 116 13.33 16.73 -1.28
C GLY A 116 12.23 17.58 -0.63
N LYS A 117 11.29 18.01 -1.45
CA LYS A 117 10.06 18.70 -1.05
C LYS A 117 8.84 17.85 -1.43
N ALA A 118 7.73 18.03 -0.73
CA ALA A 118 6.48 17.36 -1.03
C ALA A 118 5.32 18.33 -1.25
N LYS A 119 4.55 18.11 -2.32
CA LYS A 119 3.27 18.77 -2.57
C LYS A 119 2.16 17.73 -2.54
N ILE A 120 1.30 17.86 -1.54
CA ILE A 120 0.28 16.85 -1.24
C ILE A 120 -1.09 17.44 -1.53
N PHE A 121 -1.82 16.84 -2.44
CA PHE A 121 -3.18 17.23 -2.74
C PHE A 121 -4.16 16.28 -2.02
N MET A 122 -5.15 16.87 -1.37
CA MET A 122 -6.13 16.11 -0.56
C MET A 122 -7.53 16.36 -1.11
N PRO A 123 -8.39 15.33 -1.14
CA PRO A 123 -9.75 15.50 -1.62
C PRO A 123 -10.59 16.33 -0.65
N LYS A 124 -11.73 16.85 -1.16
CA LYS A 124 -12.75 17.51 -0.36
C LYS A 124 -13.18 16.62 0.83
N GLY A 125 -13.35 17.24 1.99
CA GLY A 125 -13.74 16.55 3.22
C GLY A 125 -12.60 15.90 3.99
N SER A 126 -11.34 16.02 3.53
CA SER A 126 -10.18 15.57 4.30
C SER A 126 -10.16 16.22 5.69
N GLN A 127 -9.93 15.38 6.71
CA GLN A 127 -9.96 15.80 8.11
C GLN A 127 -8.82 16.79 8.41
N PRO A 128 -9.08 17.94 9.11
CA PRO A 128 -8.05 18.96 9.42
C PRO A 128 -6.81 18.37 10.09
N CYS A 129 -6.97 17.44 11.02
CA CYS A 129 -5.84 16.82 11.72
C CYS A 129 -4.89 16.04 10.78
N ARG A 130 -5.37 15.55 9.63
CA ARG A 130 -4.54 14.89 8.62
C ARG A 130 -3.77 15.90 7.78
N VAL A 131 -4.40 17.03 7.45
CA VAL A 131 -3.76 18.15 6.76
C VAL A 131 -2.64 18.71 7.64
N GLU A 132 -2.93 18.96 8.91
CA GLU A 132 -1.97 19.44 9.91
C GLU A 132 -0.79 18.48 10.10
N ALA A 133 -1.07 17.16 10.14
CA ALA A 133 -0.02 16.14 10.26
C ALA A 133 0.94 16.11 9.06
N ILE A 134 0.52 16.55 7.88
CA ILE A 134 1.40 16.71 6.72
C ILE A 134 2.16 18.05 6.82
N HIS A 135 1.49 19.15 7.15
CA HIS A 135 2.13 20.46 7.34
C HIS A 135 3.20 20.47 8.46
N ALA A 136 3.06 19.60 9.45
CA ALA A 136 4.06 19.44 10.51
C ALA A 136 5.39 18.84 10.03
N ILE A 137 5.44 18.31 8.79
CA ILE A 137 6.64 17.75 8.20
C ILE A 137 7.37 18.84 7.43
N GLU A 138 8.67 18.96 7.67
CA GLU A 138 9.53 19.95 7.00
C GLU A 138 9.46 19.80 5.46
N ASN A 139 9.41 20.91 4.74
CA ASN A 139 9.37 20.97 3.27
C ASN A 139 8.14 20.28 2.64
N ALA A 140 7.05 20.12 3.40
CA ALA A 140 5.79 19.57 2.91
C ALA A 140 4.69 20.64 2.88
N GLU A 141 3.96 20.66 1.77
CA GLU A 141 2.77 21.49 1.58
C GLU A 141 1.57 20.58 1.32
N ALA A 142 0.45 20.80 2.04
CA ALA A 142 -0.81 20.09 1.80
C ALA A 142 -1.87 21.10 1.31
N THR A 143 -2.60 20.75 0.27
CA THR A 143 -3.69 21.56 -0.29
C THR A 143 -4.94 20.70 -0.41
N VAL A 144 -6.03 21.12 0.22
CA VAL A 144 -7.34 20.47 0.05
C VAL A 144 -8.01 21.04 -1.20
N LEU A 145 -8.38 20.16 -2.13
CA LEU A 145 -9.06 20.50 -3.38
C LEU A 145 -10.57 20.31 -3.21
N ASP A 146 -11.37 21.08 -3.94
CA ASP A 146 -12.81 20.83 -4.06
C ASP A 146 -13.11 19.75 -5.13
N MET A 147 -12.52 18.58 -4.92
CA MET A 147 -12.54 17.42 -5.82
C MET A 147 -12.65 16.14 -4.99
N ASN A 148 -13.23 15.08 -5.59
CA ASN A 148 -13.15 13.75 -5.00
C ASN A 148 -11.73 13.15 -5.11
N TYR A 149 -11.52 11.97 -4.52
CA TYR A 149 -10.21 11.34 -4.47
C TYR A 149 -9.64 11.06 -5.88
N ASP A 150 -10.41 10.46 -6.78
CA ASP A 150 -9.94 10.07 -8.11
C ASP A 150 -9.58 11.31 -8.96
N GLN A 151 -10.39 12.38 -8.86
CA GLN A 151 -10.09 13.67 -9.49
C GLN A 151 -8.83 14.30 -8.93
N ALA A 152 -8.62 14.22 -7.60
CA ALA A 152 -7.40 14.74 -6.96
C ALA A 152 -6.14 13.97 -7.41
N VAL A 153 -6.25 12.65 -7.64
CA VAL A 153 -5.16 11.84 -8.22
C VAL A 153 -4.79 12.32 -9.61
N LEU A 154 -5.77 12.50 -10.49
CA LEU A 154 -5.54 12.99 -11.86
C LEU A 154 -4.95 14.41 -11.84
N TYR A 155 -5.46 15.27 -10.97
CA TYR A 155 -4.92 16.62 -10.79
C TYR A 155 -3.47 16.61 -10.33
N ALA A 156 -3.13 15.78 -9.33
CA ALA A 156 -1.77 15.67 -8.81
C ALA A 156 -0.79 15.19 -9.90
N PHE A 157 -1.21 14.24 -10.72
CA PHE A 157 -0.40 13.71 -11.82
C PHE A 157 -0.17 14.77 -12.91
N ASP A 158 -1.23 15.46 -13.34
CA ASP A 158 -1.12 16.55 -14.32
C ASP A 158 -0.27 17.71 -13.77
N TYR A 159 -0.44 18.06 -12.50
CA TYR A 159 0.39 19.06 -11.82
C TYR A 159 1.87 18.67 -11.82
N ALA A 160 2.18 17.43 -11.48
CA ALA A 160 3.57 16.94 -11.51
C ALA A 160 4.17 17.05 -12.92
N ASN A 161 3.45 16.60 -13.94
CA ASN A 161 3.91 16.67 -15.34
C ASN A 161 4.16 18.10 -15.81
N ARG A 162 3.24 19.03 -15.55
CA ARG A 162 3.38 20.43 -15.96
C ARG A 162 4.57 21.15 -15.32
N HIS A 163 4.98 20.74 -14.12
CA HIS A 163 6.06 21.37 -13.38
C HIS A 163 7.39 20.61 -13.45
N GLY A 164 7.43 19.48 -14.12
CA GLY A 164 8.60 18.60 -14.15
C GLY A 164 8.92 17.99 -12.79
N TYR A 165 7.90 17.75 -11.95
CA TYR A 165 7.99 17.10 -10.66
C TYR A 165 7.74 15.60 -10.76
N THR A 166 8.07 14.85 -9.71
CA THR A 166 7.87 13.40 -9.69
C THR A 166 6.59 13.03 -8.96
N ALA A 167 5.66 12.40 -9.65
CA ALA A 167 4.47 11.83 -9.02
C ALA A 167 4.84 10.56 -8.22
N ILE A 168 4.36 10.47 -6.97
CA ILE A 168 4.52 9.29 -6.10
C ILE A 168 3.13 8.82 -5.67
N GLN A 169 2.47 8.11 -6.57
CA GLN A 169 1.12 7.57 -6.35
C GLN A 169 1.16 6.04 -6.27
N ASP A 170 0.39 5.46 -5.36
CA ASP A 170 0.37 4.00 -5.13
C ASP A 170 -0.65 3.25 -6.01
N THR A 171 -1.37 3.96 -6.88
CA THR A 171 -2.25 3.39 -7.89
C THR A 171 -1.57 3.43 -9.25
N GLY A 172 -1.42 2.27 -9.89
CA GLY A 172 -0.84 2.16 -11.23
C GLY A 172 -1.91 2.17 -12.32
N PHE A 173 -1.61 2.83 -13.42
CA PHE A 173 -2.43 2.89 -14.64
C PHE A 173 -1.51 2.90 -15.87
N GLU A 174 -2.06 2.75 -17.05
CA GLU A 174 -1.29 2.70 -18.30
C GLU A 174 -0.34 3.90 -18.43
N GLY A 175 0.95 3.63 -18.65
CA GLY A 175 2.02 4.65 -18.68
C GLY A 175 2.56 5.09 -17.32
N TYR A 176 2.01 4.61 -16.21
CA TYR A 176 2.51 4.89 -14.87
C TYR A 176 2.62 3.61 -14.05
N GLU A 177 3.69 2.84 -14.29
CA GLU A 177 3.90 1.50 -13.72
C GLU A 177 5.05 1.46 -12.72
N GLN A 178 6.15 2.13 -13.04
CA GLN A 178 7.41 1.95 -12.34
C GLN A 178 7.34 2.35 -10.88
N VAL A 179 6.80 3.53 -10.58
CA VAL A 179 6.67 4.05 -9.21
C VAL A 179 5.71 3.19 -8.37
N PRO A 180 4.48 2.85 -8.83
CA PRO A 180 3.61 1.92 -8.14
C PRO A 180 4.25 0.56 -7.87
N ASN A 181 5.03 0.03 -8.80
CA ASN A 181 5.76 -1.23 -8.61
C ASN A 181 6.82 -1.12 -7.51
N TRP A 182 7.59 -0.05 -7.46
CA TRP A 182 8.55 0.20 -6.36
C TRP A 182 7.85 0.34 -5.01
N ILE A 183 6.73 1.07 -4.96
CA ILE A 183 5.90 1.18 -3.76
C ILE A 183 5.47 -0.19 -3.28
N THR A 184 4.96 -1.02 -4.19
CA THR A 184 4.49 -2.37 -3.89
C THR A 184 5.63 -3.28 -3.43
N GLN A 185 6.81 -3.22 -4.08
CA GLN A 185 8.02 -3.90 -3.63
C GLN A 185 8.41 -3.47 -2.21
N GLY A 186 8.35 -2.19 -1.90
CA GLY A 186 8.61 -1.66 -0.57
C GLY A 186 7.72 -2.30 0.50
N TYR A 187 6.44 -2.51 0.22
CA TYR A 187 5.50 -3.15 1.15
C TYR A 187 5.87 -4.60 1.48
N THR A 188 6.57 -5.31 0.59
CA THR A 188 6.98 -6.70 0.84
C THR A 188 7.98 -6.86 1.99
N THR A 189 8.64 -5.78 2.42
CA THR A 189 9.51 -5.79 3.61
C THR A 189 8.75 -6.25 4.85
N MET A 190 7.55 -5.72 5.07
CA MET A 190 6.68 -6.13 6.18
C MET A 190 6.32 -7.62 6.09
N THR A 191 6.00 -8.12 4.90
CA THR A 191 5.69 -9.55 4.69
C THR A 191 6.90 -10.41 5.04
N LYS A 192 8.10 -10.06 4.59
CA LYS A 192 9.34 -10.77 4.92
C LYS A 192 9.63 -10.77 6.41
N GLU A 193 9.44 -9.63 7.09
CA GLU A 193 9.58 -9.53 8.54
C GLU A 193 8.61 -10.50 9.25
N ALA A 194 7.33 -10.46 8.86
CA ALA A 194 6.30 -11.31 9.45
C ALA A 194 6.63 -12.80 9.33
N LEU A 195 7.11 -13.24 8.16
CA LEU A 195 7.52 -14.63 7.94
C LEU A 195 8.69 -15.04 8.83
N ALA A 196 9.71 -14.19 8.98
CA ALA A 196 10.84 -14.44 9.84
C ALA A 196 10.44 -14.50 11.33
N GLN A 197 9.55 -13.59 11.76
CA GLN A 197 9.05 -13.56 13.14
C GLN A 197 8.14 -14.75 13.47
N MET A 198 7.30 -15.20 12.50
CA MET A 198 6.49 -16.42 12.68
C MET A 198 7.35 -17.65 12.93
N GLN A 199 8.50 -17.77 12.25
CA GLN A 199 9.42 -18.88 12.48
C GLN A 199 9.95 -18.91 13.92
N GLN A 200 10.17 -17.74 14.54
CA GLN A 200 10.58 -17.63 15.95
C GLN A 200 9.49 -18.16 16.90
N TYR A 201 8.22 -18.10 16.50
CA TYR A 201 7.09 -18.70 17.20
C TYR A 201 6.82 -20.17 16.83
N GLY A 202 7.73 -20.82 16.08
CA GLY A 202 7.57 -22.20 15.65
C GLY A 202 6.54 -22.40 14.53
N THR A 203 6.09 -21.35 13.87
CA THR A 203 5.15 -21.41 12.75
C THR A 203 5.90 -21.24 11.43
N GLN A 204 6.01 -22.30 10.66
CA GLN A 204 6.77 -22.29 9.39
C GLN A 204 6.03 -21.63 8.24
N ARG A 205 4.70 -21.69 8.22
CA ARG A 205 3.84 -21.15 7.18
C ARG A 205 2.46 -20.83 7.74
N PRO A 206 1.86 -19.66 7.40
CA PRO A 206 0.48 -19.41 7.73
C PRO A 206 -0.43 -20.30 6.87
N SER A 207 -1.57 -20.73 7.40
CA SER A 207 -2.62 -21.38 6.61
C SER A 207 -3.53 -20.36 5.93
N HIS A 208 -3.75 -19.22 6.59
CA HIS A 208 -4.61 -18.13 6.13
C HIS A 208 -3.89 -16.80 6.36
N VAL A 209 -4.09 -15.88 5.43
CA VAL A 209 -3.60 -14.49 5.52
C VAL A 209 -4.75 -13.56 5.18
N PHE A 210 -5.01 -12.60 6.05
CA PHE A 210 -6.01 -11.56 5.85
C PHE A 210 -5.30 -10.25 5.58
N VAL A 211 -5.66 -9.58 4.49
CA VAL A 211 -5.08 -8.30 4.09
C VAL A 211 -6.19 -7.33 3.68
N GLN A 212 -6.07 -6.08 4.08
CA GLN A 212 -6.99 -5.05 3.64
C GLN A 212 -6.62 -4.55 2.24
N ALA A 213 -7.61 -4.06 1.50
CA ALA A 213 -7.40 -3.39 0.23
C ALA A 213 -8.23 -2.10 0.11
N GLY A 214 -7.59 -1.04 -0.38
CA GLY A 214 -8.20 0.04 -1.11
C GLY A 214 -7.99 -0.23 -2.61
N VAL A 215 -7.02 0.45 -3.25
CA VAL A 215 -6.67 0.23 -4.68
C VAL A 215 -6.06 -1.17 -4.97
N GLY A 216 -5.67 -1.93 -3.98
CA GLY A 216 -5.11 -3.28 -4.14
C GLY A 216 -3.58 -3.40 -4.11
N SER A 217 -2.81 -2.32 -4.20
CA SER A 217 -1.34 -2.37 -4.25
C SER A 217 -0.72 -3.11 -3.06
N PHE A 218 -1.22 -2.86 -1.85
CA PHE A 218 -0.76 -3.57 -0.65
C PHE A 218 -1.14 -5.06 -0.69
N ALA A 219 -2.40 -5.35 -0.95
CA ALA A 219 -2.91 -6.72 -1.00
C ALA A 219 -2.19 -7.55 -2.09
N GLY A 220 -2.01 -6.97 -3.28
CA GLY A 220 -1.27 -7.58 -4.38
C GLY A 220 0.21 -7.78 -4.05
N GLY A 221 0.86 -6.81 -3.39
CA GLY A 221 2.24 -6.95 -2.93
C GLY A 221 2.44 -8.12 -1.96
N VAL A 222 1.57 -8.22 -0.96
CA VAL A 222 1.60 -9.35 0.01
C VAL A 222 1.32 -10.68 -0.70
N THR A 223 0.24 -10.73 -1.50
CA THR A 223 -0.19 -11.96 -2.19
C THR A 223 0.86 -12.44 -3.18
N GLY A 224 1.35 -11.54 -4.05
CA GLY A 224 2.35 -11.88 -5.06
C GLY A 224 3.67 -12.33 -4.45
N TYR A 225 4.15 -11.65 -3.39
CA TYR A 225 5.36 -12.07 -2.69
C TYR A 225 5.19 -13.45 -2.04
N LEU A 226 4.07 -13.71 -1.36
CA LEU A 226 3.78 -15.01 -0.76
C LEU A 226 3.64 -16.11 -1.80
N ALA A 227 3.05 -15.80 -2.97
CA ALA A 227 2.93 -16.74 -4.07
C ALA A 227 4.29 -17.18 -4.62
N HIS A 228 5.24 -16.23 -4.74
CA HIS A 228 6.63 -16.58 -5.10
C HIS A 228 7.36 -17.38 -4.02
N VAL A 229 7.09 -17.09 -2.73
CA VAL A 229 7.74 -17.82 -1.61
C VAL A 229 7.21 -19.24 -1.46
N TYR A 230 5.91 -19.44 -1.60
CA TYR A 230 5.27 -20.71 -1.26
C TYR A 230 4.81 -21.54 -2.46
N GLY A 231 4.73 -20.96 -3.65
CA GLY A 231 4.29 -21.64 -4.86
C GLY A 231 2.96 -22.37 -4.67
N GLU A 232 2.95 -23.67 -4.88
CA GLU A 232 1.74 -24.50 -4.72
C GLU A 232 1.23 -24.59 -3.28
N LYS A 233 2.07 -24.25 -2.31
CA LYS A 233 1.71 -24.22 -0.88
C LYS A 233 1.28 -22.83 -0.42
N LEU A 234 0.83 -21.97 -1.34
CA LEU A 234 0.33 -20.63 -1.00
C LEU A 234 -0.76 -20.72 0.08
N PRO A 235 -0.69 -19.92 1.17
CA PRO A 235 -1.77 -19.83 2.14
C PRO A 235 -3.07 -19.36 1.47
N HIS A 236 -4.19 -19.63 2.11
CA HIS A 236 -5.47 -19.02 1.70
C HIS A 236 -5.42 -17.52 1.97
N ILE A 237 -5.53 -16.70 0.92
CA ILE A 237 -5.51 -15.25 1.03
C ILE A 237 -6.95 -14.74 1.05
N THR A 238 -7.27 -13.94 2.06
CA THR A 238 -8.55 -13.22 2.14
C THR A 238 -8.30 -11.73 2.07
N ILE A 239 -8.80 -11.10 1.01
CA ILE A 239 -8.75 -9.65 0.83
C ILE A 239 -10.00 -9.05 1.46
N VAL A 240 -9.81 -8.03 2.31
CA VAL A 240 -10.89 -7.37 3.05
C VAL A 240 -11.02 -5.94 2.57
N GLU A 241 -12.22 -5.59 2.09
CA GLU A 241 -12.53 -4.25 1.58
C GLU A 241 -13.66 -3.62 2.39
N ALA A 242 -13.70 -2.28 2.38
CA ALA A 242 -14.85 -1.54 2.87
C ALA A 242 -16.01 -1.68 1.88
N SER A 243 -17.19 -2.12 2.32
CA SER A 243 -18.34 -2.38 1.43
C SER A 243 -18.66 -1.28 0.43
N PRO A 244 -18.62 0.04 0.78
CA PRO A 244 -18.88 1.10 -0.19
C PRO A 244 -17.80 1.27 -1.27
N ALA A 245 -16.56 0.82 -1.00
CA ALA A 245 -15.38 1.01 -1.86
C ALA A 245 -14.77 -0.32 -2.33
N ALA A 246 -15.55 -1.40 -2.39
CA ALA A 246 -15.08 -2.75 -2.67
C ALA A 246 -14.85 -2.98 -4.18
N CYS A 247 -13.83 -2.32 -4.73
CA CYS A 247 -13.54 -2.36 -6.17
C CYS A 247 -12.99 -3.71 -6.65
N LEU A 248 -12.23 -4.43 -5.81
CA LEU A 248 -11.74 -5.77 -6.16
C LEU A 248 -12.88 -6.80 -6.12
N TYR A 249 -13.76 -6.72 -5.12
CA TYR A 249 -14.97 -7.55 -5.08
C TYR A 249 -15.82 -7.33 -6.33
N ARG A 250 -16.05 -6.05 -6.70
CA ARG A 250 -16.80 -5.69 -7.91
C ARG A 250 -16.16 -6.25 -9.18
N SER A 251 -14.84 -6.18 -9.28
CA SER A 251 -14.10 -6.70 -10.43
C SER A 251 -14.26 -8.22 -10.58
N ILE A 252 -14.23 -8.96 -9.47
CA ILE A 252 -14.48 -10.41 -9.48
C ILE A 252 -15.95 -10.71 -9.80
N GLU A 253 -16.88 -9.93 -9.27
CA GLU A 253 -18.33 -10.09 -9.50
C GLU A 253 -18.70 -9.90 -10.98
N CYS A 254 -18.01 -9.00 -11.71
CA CYS A 254 -18.20 -8.80 -13.15
C CYS A 254 -17.81 -10.04 -13.98
N GLY A 255 -16.82 -10.82 -13.52
CA GLY A 255 -16.48 -12.12 -14.11
C GLY A 255 -15.79 -12.07 -15.48
N ASP A 256 -15.41 -10.91 -15.98
CA ASP A 256 -14.74 -10.72 -17.28
C ASP A 256 -13.21 -10.71 -17.18
N GLY A 257 -12.67 -10.80 -15.95
CA GLY A 257 -11.24 -10.79 -15.68
C GLY A 257 -10.60 -9.41 -15.69
N ALA A 258 -11.36 -8.34 -15.94
CA ALA A 258 -10.89 -6.97 -15.94
C ALA A 258 -11.10 -6.29 -14.58
N PRO A 259 -10.26 -5.29 -14.20
CA PRO A 259 -10.50 -4.47 -13.04
C PRO A 259 -11.62 -3.45 -13.29
N HIS A 260 -12.53 -3.31 -12.32
CA HIS A 260 -13.68 -2.40 -12.40
C HIS A 260 -13.67 -1.41 -11.25
N SER A 261 -13.81 -0.13 -11.56
CA SER A 261 -13.94 0.92 -10.56
C SER A 261 -15.35 0.96 -9.95
N ILE A 262 -15.42 1.40 -8.69
CA ILE A 262 -16.68 1.79 -8.05
C ILE A 262 -17.02 3.22 -8.50
N THR A 263 -18.26 3.42 -8.89
CA THR A 263 -18.77 4.75 -9.28
C THR A 263 -19.38 5.47 -8.09
N GLY A 264 -19.29 6.80 -8.08
CA GLY A 264 -19.85 7.66 -7.03
C GLY A 264 -18.81 8.12 -6.01
N ASP A 265 -19.26 8.63 -4.89
CA ASP A 265 -18.44 9.06 -3.74
C ASP A 265 -18.65 8.07 -2.59
N PRO A 266 -17.87 6.99 -2.51
CA PRO A 266 -18.01 6.03 -1.42
C PRO A 266 -17.62 6.68 -0.08
N GLU A 267 -18.42 6.44 0.95
CA GLU A 267 -18.13 6.89 2.31
C GLU A 267 -17.90 5.70 3.24
N THR A 268 -16.78 5.72 3.94
CA THR A 268 -16.46 4.74 4.98
C THR A 268 -15.62 5.36 6.09
N ILE A 269 -15.85 4.92 7.34
CA ILE A 269 -14.99 5.28 8.47
C ILE A 269 -13.54 4.77 8.30
N MET A 270 -13.34 3.76 7.44
CA MET A 270 -12.03 3.25 7.05
C MET A 270 -11.43 4.10 5.94
N ALA A 271 -11.19 5.38 6.21
CA ALA A 271 -10.80 6.37 5.22
C ALA A 271 -9.58 5.98 4.37
N GLY A 272 -8.60 5.27 4.94
CA GLY A 272 -7.45 4.74 4.20
C GLY A 272 -7.77 3.64 3.18
N LEU A 273 -9.01 3.15 3.14
CA LEU A 273 -9.51 2.17 2.17
C LEU A 273 -10.56 2.78 1.22
N ASN A 274 -10.83 4.09 1.35
CA ASN A 274 -11.85 4.77 0.56
C ASN A 274 -11.33 5.12 -0.85
N CYS A 275 -11.05 4.10 -1.64
CA CYS A 275 -10.46 4.19 -2.98
C CYS A 275 -11.27 3.32 -3.94
N GLY A 276 -11.84 3.92 -4.96
CA GLY A 276 -12.76 3.24 -5.88
C GLY A 276 -12.11 2.60 -7.11
N THR A 277 -10.84 2.89 -7.41
CA THR A 277 -10.18 2.45 -8.65
C THR A 277 -9.06 1.43 -8.36
N PRO A 278 -9.15 0.19 -8.92
CA PRO A 278 -8.13 -0.83 -8.72
C PRO A 278 -6.78 -0.46 -9.36
N ASN A 279 -5.68 -0.90 -8.72
CA ASN A 279 -4.36 -0.84 -9.33
C ASN A 279 -4.21 -1.93 -10.40
N LEU A 280 -3.92 -1.53 -11.64
CA LEU A 280 -3.84 -2.44 -12.80
C LEU A 280 -2.74 -3.51 -12.66
N PHE A 281 -1.59 -3.18 -12.03
CA PHE A 281 -0.40 -4.06 -12.00
C PHE A 281 -0.42 -5.08 -10.86
N THR A 282 -1.31 -4.93 -9.92
CA THR A 282 -1.50 -5.88 -8.82
C THR A 282 -2.83 -6.62 -8.90
N TRP A 283 -3.66 -6.33 -9.91
CA TRP A 283 -4.93 -7.02 -10.15
C TRP A 283 -4.74 -8.50 -10.53
N PRO A 284 -3.81 -8.89 -11.43
CA PRO A 284 -3.58 -10.30 -11.79
C PRO A 284 -3.12 -11.14 -10.61
#